data_27ebb9105005b76f0cb625a62bc1097e
#
_entry.id   27ebb9105005b76f0cb625a62bc1097e
#
_cell.length_a   1.000
_cell.length_b   1.000
_cell.length_c   1.000
_cell.angle_alpha   90.00
_cell.angle_beta   90.00
_cell.angle_gamma   90.00
#
_symmetry.space_group_name_H-M   'P 1'
#
loop_
_entity.id
_entity.type
_entity.pdbx_description
1 polymer ?
#
loop_
_entity_poly.entity_id
_entity_poly.type
_entity_poly.pdbx_seq_one_letter_code
_entity_poly.pdbx_strand_id
1 'polypeptide(L)'
;MKEKVIDKFSDLSFTKDYAGKSAYVIYDNILLSIVCNEYSYGGKSGLYEIGVFSNDGRNIIVDGVTESEDFVRGWLSAKAVTHAIRRMSEITGVVGRQGGDLMFEWNTKEVLHQDSESYQKTVNFNNM
;
A
#
# COMPACT_ATOMS: atom_id res chain seq x y z
N MET A 1 -11.54 9.06 -14.97
CA MET A 1 -10.07 8.95 -15.13
C MET A 1 -9.73 7.64 -15.83
N LYS A 2 -8.81 7.68 -16.75
CA LYS A 2 -8.34 6.44 -17.40
C LYS A 2 -7.39 5.69 -16.48
N GLU A 3 -7.40 4.37 -16.60
CA GLU A 3 -6.39 3.53 -15.97
C GLU A 3 -5.01 3.92 -16.47
N LYS A 4 -4.05 3.99 -15.56
CA LYS A 4 -2.67 4.34 -15.92
C LYS A 4 -1.67 3.50 -15.13
N VAL A 5 -0.52 3.30 -15.74
CA VAL A 5 0.63 2.66 -15.10
C VAL A 5 1.29 3.67 -14.17
N ILE A 6 1.65 3.19 -12.98
CA ILE A 6 2.35 3.99 -11.98
C ILE A 6 3.77 3.45 -11.85
N ASP A 7 4.73 4.25 -12.28
CA ASP A 7 6.15 3.91 -12.19
C ASP A 7 6.91 4.78 -11.18
N LYS A 8 6.39 5.96 -10.91
CA LYS A 8 7.07 6.95 -10.06
C LYS A 8 6.04 7.83 -9.35
N PHE A 9 6.50 8.55 -8.34
CA PHE A 9 5.66 9.42 -7.52
C PHE A 9 4.80 10.38 -8.36
N SER A 10 5.38 11.00 -9.39
CA SER A 10 4.66 11.98 -10.20
C SER A 10 3.52 11.39 -11.03
N ASP A 11 3.45 10.07 -11.17
CA ASP A 11 2.34 9.39 -11.84
C ASP A 11 1.11 9.26 -10.95
N LEU A 12 1.27 9.43 -9.64
CA LEU A 12 0.20 9.20 -8.67
C LEU A 12 -0.90 10.26 -8.75
N SER A 13 -2.13 9.82 -8.65
CA SER A 13 -3.28 10.67 -8.37
C SER A 13 -3.68 10.46 -6.93
N PHE A 14 -3.76 11.54 -6.18
CA PHE A 14 -4.14 11.51 -4.77
C PHE A 14 -5.60 11.90 -4.59
N THR A 15 -6.27 11.23 -3.67
CA THR A 15 -7.57 11.64 -3.16
C THR A 15 -7.34 12.48 -1.91
N LYS A 16 -7.97 13.65 -1.85
CA LYS A 16 -7.81 14.56 -0.72
C LYS A 16 -9.06 14.54 0.16
N ASP A 17 -8.84 14.63 1.46
CA ASP A 17 -9.88 14.83 2.44
C ASP A 17 -9.43 15.91 3.45
N TYR A 18 -10.22 16.11 4.51
CA TYR A 18 -9.91 17.15 5.50
C TYR A 18 -8.63 16.85 6.31
N ALA A 19 -8.22 15.61 6.39
CA ALA A 19 -7.02 15.21 7.15
C ALA A 19 -5.75 15.26 6.31
N GLY A 20 -5.86 15.16 4.97
CA GLY A 20 -4.72 15.15 4.08
C GLY A 20 -5.03 14.47 2.76
N LYS A 21 -4.13 13.61 2.31
CA LYS A 21 -4.27 12.95 1.02
C LYS A 21 -3.76 11.52 1.07
N SER A 22 -4.30 10.70 0.17
CA SER A 22 -3.91 9.30 0.04
C SER A 22 -3.97 8.86 -1.42
N ALA A 23 -3.20 7.83 -1.73
CA ALA A 23 -3.20 7.19 -3.04
C ALA A 23 -3.01 5.68 -2.84
N TYR A 24 -3.61 4.91 -3.73
CA TYR A 24 -3.45 3.46 -3.75
C TYR A 24 -2.90 3.04 -5.09
N VAL A 25 -1.91 2.15 -5.08
CA VAL A 25 -1.36 1.54 -6.30
C VAL A 25 -1.66 0.06 -6.24
N ILE A 26 -2.22 -0.47 -7.31
CA ILE A 26 -2.69 -1.86 -7.37
C ILE A 26 -1.71 -2.70 -8.17
N TYR A 27 -1.26 -3.80 -7.57
CA TYR A 27 -0.38 -4.81 -8.16
C TYR A 27 -1.11 -6.15 -8.10
N ASP A 28 -2.08 -6.35 -8.98
CA ASP A 28 -3.00 -7.50 -8.97
C ASP A 28 -3.73 -7.62 -7.62
N ASN A 29 -3.41 -8.60 -6.80
CA ASN A 29 -4.06 -8.79 -5.49
C ASN A 29 -3.31 -8.14 -4.32
N ILE A 30 -2.35 -7.28 -4.62
CA ILE A 30 -1.57 -6.54 -3.61
C ILE A 30 -1.80 -5.04 -3.79
N LEU A 31 -1.96 -4.33 -2.70
CA LEU A 31 -2.21 -2.90 -2.68
C LEU A 31 -1.07 -2.18 -1.94
N LEU A 32 -0.51 -1.16 -2.57
CA LEU A 32 0.40 -0.23 -1.91
C LEU A 32 -0.39 1.02 -1.54
N SER A 33 -0.47 1.32 -0.24
CA SER A 33 -1.11 2.51 0.28
C SER A 33 -0.06 3.59 0.53
N ILE A 34 -0.34 4.81 0.09
CA ILE A 34 0.56 5.96 0.24
C ILE A 34 -0.26 7.09 0.86
N VAL A 35 0.11 7.53 2.06
CA VAL A 35 -0.68 8.48 2.85
C VAL A 35 0.19 9.63 3.32
N CYS A 36 -0.37 10.84 3.31
CA CYS A 36 0.20 12.01 3.94
C CYS A 36 -0.93 12.78 4.61
N ASN A 37 -1.10 12.60 5.92
CA ASN A 37 -2.11 13.31 6.70
C ASN A 37 -1.59 13.62 8.10
N GLU A 38 -2.40 14.28 8.90
CA GLU A 38 -1.97 14.68 10.25
C GLU A 38 -1.74 13.52 11.21
N TYR A 39 -2.20 12.32 10.87
CA TYR A 39 -2.05 11.13 11.71
C TYR A 39 -0.98 10.17 11.21
N SER A 40 -0.51 10.33 9.97
CA SER A 40 0.48 9.45 9.39
C SER A 40 1.90 9.82 9.82
N TYR A 41 2.79 8.86 9.82
CA TYR A 41 4.19 9.09 10.19
C TYR A 41 4.89 9.98 9.17
N GLY A 42 5.24 11.19 9.62
CA GLY A 42 5.85 12.22 8.79
C GLY A 42 4.87 13.14 8.08
N GLY A 43 3.56 12.87 8.18
CA GLY A 43 2.55 13.63 7.45
C GLY A 43 2.53 15.12 7.75
N LYS A 44 2.72 15.50 9.01
CA LYS A 44 2.78 16.93 9.40
C LYS A 44 3.97 17.65 8.78
N SER A 45 5.01 16.92 8.39
CA SER A 45 6.20 17.46 7.73
C SER A 45 6.11 17.34 6.22
N GLY A 46 4.97 16.95 5.66
CA GLY A 46 4.79 16.77 4.22
C GLY A 46 5.44 15.51 3.66
N LEU A 47 5.76 14.56 4.52
CA LEU A 47 6.35 13.28 4.14
C LEU A 47 5.29 12.18 4.14
N TYR A 48 5.62 11.05 3.53
CA TYR A 48 4.65 10.01 3.23
C TYR A 48 4.86 8.77 4.08
N GLU A 49 3.75 8.10 4.40
CA GLU A 49 3.75 6.80 5.03
C GLU A 49 3.20 5.79 4.03
N ILE A 50 3.84 4.63 3.92
CA ILE A 50 3.37 3.56 3.06
C ILE A 50 3.06 2.31 3.86
N GLY A 51 2.12 1.52 3.33
CA GLY A 51 1.79 0.20 3.85
C GLY A 51 1.41 -0.70 2.69
N VAL A 52 1.53 -2.01 2.88
CA VAL A 52 1.21 -2.99 1.85
C VAL A 52 0.16 -3.94 2.39
N PHE A 53 -0.84 -4.23 1.56
CA PHE A 53 -1.98 -5.06 1.94
C PHE A 53 -2.25 -6.10 0.86
N SER A 54 -2.61 -7.29 1.27
CA SER A 54 -3.17 -8.28 0.37
C SER A 54 -4.69 -8.10 0.26
N ASN A 55 -5.30 -8.74 -0.72
CA ASN A 55 -6.74 -8.58 -0.97
C ASN A 55 -7.63 -9.22 0.10
N ASP A 56 -7.08 -10.03 0.98
CA ASP A 56 -7.80 -10.59 2.12
C ASP A 56 -7.64 -9.77 3.41
N GLY A 57 -7.12 -8.55 3.29
CA GLY A 57 -7.02 -7.62 4.41
C GLY A 57 -5.77 -7.77 5.27
N ARG A 58 -4.82 -8.61 4.89
CA ARG A 58 -3.57 -8.78 5.63
C ARG A 58 -2.63 -7.62 5.37
N ASN A 59 -1.97 -7.17 6.43
CA ASN A 59 -0.82 -6.30 6.30
C ASN A 59 0.38 -7.16 5.92
N ILE A 60 1.14 -6.72 4.93
CA ILE A 60 2.27 -7.49 4.41
C ILE A 60 3.56 -6.74 4.69
N ILE A 61 4.53 -7.45 5.28
CA ILE A 61 5.89 -6.94 5.42
C ILE A 61 6.62 -7.26 4.12
N VAL A 62 7.13 -6.22 3.47
CA VAL A 62 7.82 -6.35 2.18
C VAL A 62 9.22 -5.77 2.31
N ASP A 63 10.23 -6.63 2.17
CA ASP A 63 11.62 -6.23 2.27
C ASP A 63 11.97 -5.16 1.23
N GLY A 64 12.55 -4.08 1.72
CA GLY A 64 12.91 -2.94 0.88
C GLY A 64 11.75 -1.97 0.61
N VAL A 65 10.56 -2.23 1.13
CA VAL A 65 9.38 -1.37 0.99
C VAL A 65 8.88 -0.92 2.36
N THR A 66 8.51 -1.86 3.23
CA THR A 66 8.10 -1.55 4.61
C THR A 66 9.29 -1.67 5.55
N GLU A 67 9.10 -1.31 6.83
CA GLU A 67 10.12 -1.55 7.85
C GLU A 67 10.30 -3.06 8.07
N SER A 68 11.48 -3.46 8.52
CA SER A 68 11.82 -4.88 8.65
C SER A 68 10.96 -5.64 9.64
N GLU A 69 10.39 -4.96 10.62
CA GLU A 69 9.55 -5.58 11.65
C GLU A 69 8.21 -4.86 11.80
N ASP A 70 7.82 -4.08 10.78
CA ASP A 70 6.59 -3.31 10.81
C ASP A 70 5.89 -3.42 9.46
N PHE A 71 4.59 -3.22 9.48
CA PHE A 71 3.75 -3.27 8.28
C PHE A 71 3.73 -1.94 7.53
N VAL A 72 4.25 -0.89 8.13
CA VAL A 72 4.27 0.45 7.54
C VAL A 72 5.67 1.03 7.60
N ARG A 73 5.91 2.02 6.76
CA ARG A 73 7.14 2.80 6.76
C ARG A 73 6.79 4.26 6.53
N GLY A 74 7.21 5.12 7.43
CA GLY A 74 6.91 6.54 7.38
C GLY A 74 8.11 7.42 7.04
N TRP A 75 7.89 8.73 7.08
CA TRP A 75 8.90 9.77 6.85
C TRP A 75 9.54 9.69 5.48
N LEU A 76 8.77 9.30 4.44
CA LEU A 76 9.31 9.08 3.10
C LEU A 76 9.15 10.33 2.24
N SER A 77 10.25 10.70 1.56
CA SER A 77 10.22 11.70 0.49
C SER A 77 9.52 11.14 -0.76
N ALA A 78 9.18 12.02 -1.70
CA ALA A 78 8.64 11.60 -3.00
C ALA A 78 9.59 10.62 -3.71
N LYS A 79 10.90 10.86 -3.60
CA LYS A 79 11.91 9.97 -4.18
C LYS A 79 11.87 8.59 -3.55
N ALA A 80 11.74 8.51 -2.23
CA ALA A 80 11.65 7.24 -1.52
C ALA A 80 10.36 6.50 -1.88
N VAL A 81 9.25 7.21 -2.08
CA VAL A 81 8.00 6.61 -2.56
C VAL A 81 8.19 6.01 -3.95
N THR A 82 8.89 6.71 -4.84
CA THR A 82 9.22 6.16 -6.18
C THR A 82 9.99 4.85 -6.07
N HIS A 83 10.98 4.78 -5.18
CA HIS A 83 11.72 3.55 -4.95
C HIS A 83 10.82 2.41 -4.48
N ALA A 84 9.88 2.70 -3.58
CA ALA A 84 8.92 1.72 -3.09
C ALA A 84 8.01 1.20 -4.22
N ILE A 85 7.51 2.10 -5.06
CA ILE A 85 6.68 1.75 -6.22
C ILE A 85 7.42 0.78 -7.15
N ARG A 86 8.67 1.08 -7.46
CA ARG A 86 9.48 0.25 -8.35
C ARG A 86 9.84 -1.08 -7.72
N ARG A 87 10.15 -1.07 -6.43
CA ARG A 87 10.44 -2.30 -5.71
C ARG A 87 9.24 -3.23 -5.68
N MET A 88 8.03 -2.67 -5.51
CA MET A 88 6.80 -3.45 -5.58
C MET A 88 6.64 -4.12 -6.94
N SER A 89 6.93 -3.41 -8.04
CA SER A 89 6.89 -4.00 -9.38
C SER A 89 7.87 -5.15 -9.53
N GLU A 90 9.08 -5.01 -9.00
CA GLU A 90 10.09 -6.08 -9.05
C GLU A 90 9.62 -7.32 -8.29
N ILE A 91 9.09 -7.13 -7.09
CA ILE A 91 8.69 -8.24 -6.21
C ILE A 91 7.46 -8.95 -6.76
N THR A 92 6.46 -8.20 -7.22
CA THR A 92 5.21 -8.78 -7.72
C THR A 92 5.30 -9.27 -9.15
N GLY A 93 6.26 -8.78 -9.92
CA GLY A 93 6.40 -9.11 -11.34
C GLY A 93 5.39 -8.41 -12.23
N VAL A 94 4.62 -7.44 -11.70
CA VAL A 94 3.63 -6.68 -12.47
C VAL A 94 3.82 -5.19 -12.23
N VAL A 95 3.35 -4.36 -13.19
CA VAL A 95 3.38 -2.92 -13.01
C VAL A 95 2.23 -2.47 -12.11
N GLY A 96 2.48 -1.45 -11.29
CA GLY A 96 1.44 -0.82 -10.50
C GLY A 96 0.48 -0.04 -11.37
N ARG A 97 -0.78 0.01 -10.98
CA ARG A 97 -1.83 0.67 -11.75
C ARG A 97 -2.75 1.47 -10.85
N GLN A 98 -3.37 2.49 -11.43
CA GLN A 98 -4.29 3.38 -10.74
C GLN A 98 -5.33 3.93 -11.72
N GLY A 99 -6.54 4.21 -11.24
CA GLY A 99 -7.56 4.91 -12.02
C GLY A 99 -8.40 4.02 -12.93
N GLY A 100 -9.21 4.67 -13.77
CA GLY A 100 -10.13 4.00 -14.68
C GLY A 100 -11.21 3.23 -13.95
N ASP A 101 -11.55 2.06 -14.49
CA ASP A 101 -12.46 1.11 -13.87
C ASP A 101 -11.73 0.11 -12.99
N LEU A 102 -10.44 0.33 -12.75
CA LEU A 102 -9.63 -0.55 -11.93
C LEU A 102 -10.09 -0.49 -10.48
N MET A 103 -10.44 -1.62 -9.93
CA MET A 103 -10.84 -1.76 -8.54
C MET A 103 -9.98 -2.81 -7.86
N PHE A 104 -9.58 -2.50 -6.62
CA PHE A 104 -8.95 -3.50 -5.79
C PHE A 104 -10.05 -4.31 -5.12
N GLU A 105 -10.16 -5.57 -5.49
CA GLU A 105 -11.18 -6.44 -4.95
C GLU A 105 -10.68 -7.09 -3.66
N TRP A 106 -11.26 -6.65 -2.55
CA TRP A 106 -11.00 -7.26 -1.26
C TRP A 106 -11.69 -8.63 -1.19
N ASN A 107 -10.98 -9.63 -0.75
CA ASN A 107 -11.56 -10.93 -0.48
C ASN A 107 -12.22 -10.92 0.89
N THR A 108 -13.31 -10.16 0.99
CA THR A 108 -14.04 -9.98 2.24
C THR A 108 -14.59 -11.28 2.81
N LYS A 109 -14.90 -12.21 1.93
CA LYS A 109 -15.44 -13.51 2.33
C LYS A 109 -14.45 -14.27 3.18
N GLU A 110 -13.18 -14.25 2.79
CA GLU A 110 -12.11 -14.92 3.53
C GLU A 110 -11.81 -14.21 4.86
N VAL A 111 -11.79 -12.88 4.82
CA VAL A 111 -11.60 -12.07 6.03
C VAL A 111 -12.71 -12.34 7.04
N LEU A 112 -13.97 -12.40 6.60
CA LEU A 112 -15.11 -12.62 7.48
C LEU A 112 -15.16 -14.01 8.11
N HIS A 113 -14.51 -14.98 7.50
CA HIS A 113 -14.45 -16.36 8.03
C HIS A 113 -13.35 -16.58 9.03
N GLN A 114 -12.49 -15.61 9.23
CA GLN A 114 -11.38 -15.74 10.15
C GLN A 114 -11.82 -15.36 11.57
N ASP A 115 -11.66 -16.27 12.50
CA ASP A 115 -11.76 -15.95 13.91
C ASP A 115 -10.50 -15.21 14.36
N SER A 116 -10.44 -14.82 15.62
CA SER A 116 -9.31 -14.05 16.15
C SER A 116 -7.98 -14.79 16.00
N GLU A 117 -7.98 -16.10 16.20
CA GLU A 117 -6.78 -16.91 16.08
C GLU A 117 -6.33 -17.02 14.64
N SER A 118 -7.26 -17.28 13.73
CA SER A 118 -6.98 -17.34 12.30
C SER A 118 -6.47 -16.01 11.79
N TYR A 119 -7.04 -14.92 12.27
CA TYR A 119 -6.60 -13.58 11.92
C TYR A 119 -5.15 -13.33 12.33
N GLN A 120 -4.77 -13.72 13.53
CA GLN A 120 -3.39 -13.56 14.01
C GLN A 120 -2.41 -14.33 13.13
N LYS A 121 -2.75 -15.55 12.76
CA LYS A 121 -1.93 -16.32 11.82
C LYS A 121 -1.82 -15.64 10.47
N THR A 122 -2.90 -15.03 10.02
CA THR A 122 -2.94 -14.30 8.75
C THR A 122 -2.02 -13.08 8.80
N VAL A 123 -2.06 -12.32 9.88
CA VAL A 123 -1.20 -11.14 10.05
C VAL A 123 0.27 -11.54 9.97
N ASN A 124 0.64 -12.72 10.42
CA ASN A 124 2.00 -13.23 10.39
C ASN A 124 2.34 -13.99 9.12
N PHE A 125 1.47 -13.95 8.15
CA PHE A 125 1.62 -14.67 6.89
C PHE A 125 2.97 -14.44 6.20
N ASN A 126 3.48 -13.22 6.22
CA ASN A 126 4.73 -12.89 5.54
C ASN A 126 5.98 -13.39 6.25
N ASN A 127 5.83 -13.91 7.44
CA ASN A 127 6.93 -14.45 8.21
C ASN A 127 7.03 -15.98 8.08
N MET A 128 6.17 -16.52 7.27
CA MET A 128 6.17 -17.97 7.01
C MET A 128 7.10 -18.33 5.87
#